data_71cedbfbb71c2b9b69af7b07bbb37fb0
#
_entry.id   71cedbfbb71c2b9b69af7b07bbb37fb0
#
_cell.length_a   1.000
_cell.length_b   1.000
_cell.length_c   1.000
_cell.angle_alpha   90.00
_cell.angle_beta   90.00
_cell.angle_gamma   90.00
#
_symmetry.space_group_name_H-M   'P 1'
#
loop_
_entity.id
_entity.type
_entity.pdbx_description
1 polymer ?
#
loop_
_entity_poly.entity_id
_entity_poly.type
_entity_poly.pdbx_seq_one_letter_code
_entity_poly.pdbx_strand_id
1 'polypeptide(L)'
;MLEARGDYRLFTDADNSTTVDQFDNMIPFFKEGYDVVIGSRDVKGAELHPAQPFYKRILGNAGNIFIQVLLLPGIWDTQCGFKCFTRIAAEKVFPLQRINGWGFDVEILALSKALGFRMKEIPVVWVNDLRSQVKLSAYIKVLIETTKVRLWLWQDAYKIKSSKVANN
;
A
#
# COMPACT_ATOMS: atom_id res chain seq x y z
N MET A 1 1.10 3.69 13.36
CA MET A 1 2.44 3.65 12.74
C MET A 1 3.45 4.55 13.44
N LEU A 2 3.10 5.77 13.80
CA LEU A 2 4.02 6.68 14.51
C LEU A 2 4.24 6.31 15.98
N GLU A 3 3.25 5.73 16.64
CA GLU A 3 3.34 5.22 18.01
C GLU A 3 4.16 3.92 18.14
N ALA A 4 4.32 3.19 17.04
CA ALA A 4 5.10 1.96 17.04
C ALA A 4 6.60 2.27 17.18
N ARG A 5 7.31 1.49 18.03
CA ARG A 5 8.71 1.73 18.40
C ARG A 5 9.70 0.76 17.75
N GLY A 6 9.20 -0.29 17.06
CA GLY A 6 10.01 -1.30 16.41
C GLY A 6 10.79 -0.77 15.21
N ASP A 7 11.84 -1.49 14.81
CA ASP A 7 12.61 -1.21 13.60
C ASP A 7 11.82 -1.51 12.34
N TYR A 8 10.91 -2.47 12.42
CA TYR A 8 9.92 -2.80 11.40
C TYR A 8 8.54 -2.53 11.98
N ARG A 9 7.72 -1.81 11.25
CA ARG A 9 6.38 -1.39 11.68
C ARG A 9 5.35 -1.96 10.72
N LEU A 10 4.67 -3.00 11.17
CA LEU A 10 3.62 -3.67 10.41
C LEU A 10 2.29 -2.94 10.58
N PHE A 11 1.62 -2.72 9.47
CA PHE A 11 0.22 -2.36 9.36
C PHE A 11 -0.55 -3.57 8.85
N THR A 12 -1.64 -3.94 9.52
CA THR A 12 -2.52 -5.03 9.13
C THR A 12 -3.99 -4.66 9.33
N ASP A 13 -4.87 -5.17 8.47
CA ASP A 13 -6.31 -5.00 8.62
C ASP A 13 -6.80 -5.73 9.87
N ALA A 14 -7.82 -5.17 10.53
CA ALA A 14 -8.37 -5.70 11.78
C ALA A 14 -9.17 -7.01 11.60
N ASP A 15 -9.50 -7.39 10.38
CA ASP A 15 -10.24 -8.61 10.06
C ASP A 15 -9.37 -9.87 10.03
N ASN A 16 -8.03 -9.69 10.19
CA ASN A 16 -7.05 -10.76 10.17
C ASN A 16 -7.09 -11.61 8.88
N SER A 17 -7.49 -11.04 7.77
CA SER A 17 -7.51 -11.71 6.46
C SER A 17 -6.12 -12.19 6.02
N THR A 18 -5.06 -11.51 6.46
CA THR A 18 -3.67 -11.96 6.38
C THR A 18 -3.14 -12.08 7.80
N THR A 19 -2.74 -13.30 8.20
CA THR A 19 -2.31 -13.59 9.55
C THR A 19 -0.93 -13.01 9.85
N VAL A 20 -0.69 -12.63 11.11
CA VAL A 20 0.53 -11.89 11.50
C VAL A 20 1.82 -12.71 11.35
N ASP A 21 1.73 -14.04 11.39
CA ASP A 21 2.86 -14.96 11.17
C ASP A 21 3.49 -14.81 9.78
N GLN A 22 2.71 -14.36 8.78
CA GLN A 22 3.23 -14.09 7.44
C GLN A 22 4.23 -12.91 7.41
N PHE A 23 4.36 -12.14 8.50
CA PHE A 23 5.39 -11.14 8.66
C PHE A 23 6.81 -11.72 8.50
N ASP A 24 7.04 -12.96 8.92
CA ASP A 24 8.34 -13.61 8.80
C ASP A 24 8.81 -13.71 7.34
N ASN A 25 7.87 -13.81 6.39
CA ASN A 25 8.17 -13.80 4.95
C ASN A 25 8.65 -12.42 4.45
N MET A 26 8.44 -11.34 5.19
CA MET A 26 8.87 -10.00 4.84
C MET A 26 10.32 -9.71 5.27
N ILE A 27 10.79 -10.35 6.33
CA ILE A 27 12.10 -10.07 6.95
C ILE A 27 13.29 -10.19 5.99
N PRO A 28 13.38 -11.23 5.10
CA PRO A 28 14.49 -11.33 4.17
C PRO A 28 14.64 -10.10 3.27
N PHE A 29 13.55 -9.51 2.82
CA PHE A 29 13.56 -8.36 1.92
C PHE A 29 14.09 -7.09 2.59
N PHE A 30 13.85 -6.90 3.88
CA PHE A 30 14.47 -5.81 4.62
C PHE A 30 16.01 -5.97 4.70
N LYS A 31 16.49 -7.21 4.83
CA LYS A 31 17.93 -7.50 4.78
C LYS A 31 18.54 -7.24 3.40
N GLU A 32 17.74 -7.34 2.34
CA GLU A 32 18.12 -6.97 0.96
C GLU A 32 18.06 -5.45 0.71
N GLY A 33 17.69 -4.65 1.71
CA GLY A 33 17.65 -3.20 1.66
C GLY A 33 16.35 -2.63 1.07
N TYR A 34 15.24 -3.37 1.12
CA TYR A 34 13.91 -2.79 0.87
C TYR A 34 13.44 -2.03 2.12
N ASP A 35 12.73 -0.93 1.90
CA ASP A 35 12.23 -0.06 2.96
C ASP A 35 10.75 -0.33 3.27
N VAL A 36 10.02 -0.82 2.27
CA VAL A 36 8.59 -1.15 2.35
C VAL A 36 8.35 -2.50 1.71
N VAL A 37 7.75 -3.42 2.45
CA VAL A 37 7.33 -4.72 1.94
C VAL A 37 5.81 -4.82 2.01
N ILE A 38 5.20 -5.17 0.88
CA ILE A 38 3.76 -5.15 0.65
C ILE A 38 3.30 -6.59 0.45
N GLY A 39 2.34 -7.06 1.25
CA GLY A 39 1.60 -8.27 0.93
C GLY A 39 0.76 -8.04 -0.32
N SER A 40 0.72 -9.01 -1.21
CA SER A 40 -0.01 -8.91 -2.47
C SER A 40 -0.81 -10.18 -2.75
N ARG A 41 -2.05 -9.99 -3.18
CA ARG A 41 -2.98 -11.04 -3.61
C ARG A 41 -2.87 -11.33 -5.11
N ASP A 42 -2.17 -10.46 -5.85
CA ASP A 42 -2.14 -10.45 -7.31
C ASP A 42 -0.77 -10.87 -7.88
N VAL A 43 0.22 -11.18 -7.03
CA VAL A 43 1.51 -11.70 -7.48
C VAL A 43 1.55 -13.22 -7.48
N LYS A 44 2.46 -13.81 -8.28
CA LYS A 44 2.62 -15.26 -8.37
C LYS A 44 2.95 -15.86 -7.00
N GLY A 45 2.19 -16.87 -6.60
CA GLY A 45 2.32 -17.55 -5.32
C GLY A 45 1.36 -17.05 -4.24
N ALA A 46 0.54 -16.05 -4.52
CA ALA A 46 -0.53 -15.63 -3.61
C ALA A 46 -1.67 -16.66 -3.60
N GLU A 47 -2.24 -16.90 -2.42
CA GLU A 47 -3.35 -17.82 -2.20
C GLU A 47 -4.55 -17.07 -1.62
N LEU A 48 -5.74 -17.26 -2.22
CA LEU A 48 -6.99 -16.62 -1.80
C LEU A 48 -8.01 -17.69 -1.42
N HIS A 49 -8.44 -17.69 -0.17
CA HIS A 49 -9.39 -18.66 0.38
C HIS A 49 -10.61 -17.98 1.02
N PRO A 50 -11.85 -18.22 0.54
CA PRO A 50 -12.20 -18.78 -0.78
C PRO A 50 -11.87 -17.82 -1.91
N ALA A 51 -11.85 -18.34 -3.15
CA ALA A 51 -11.62 -17.51 -4.34
C ALA A 51 -12.66 -16.38 -4.45
N GLN A 52 -12.22 -15.20 -4.84
CA GLN A 52 -13.12 -14.07 -5.03
C GLN A 52 -14.03 -14.27 -6.25
N PRO A 53 -15.29 -13.78 -6.22
CA PRO A 53 -16.16 -13.76 -7.37
C PRO A 53 -15.51 -13.02 -8.55
N PHE A 54 -15.68 -13.56 -9.76
CA PHE A 54 -15.04 -13.08 -11.00
C PHE A 54 -15.24 -11.57 -11.24
N TYR A 55 -16.45 -11.04 -11.02
CA TYR A 55 -16.74 -9.62 -11.23
C TYR A 55 -16.00 -8.68 -10.27
N LYS A 56 -15.80 -9.10 -8.99
CA LYS A 56 -14.99 -8.33 -8.02
C LYS A 56 -13.52 -8.29 -8.44
N ARG A 57 -13.02 -9.39 -8.97
CA ARG A 57 -11.65 -9.49 -9.49
C ARG A 57 -11.43 -8.57 -10.69
N ILE A 58 -12.38 -8.52 -11.65
CA ILE A 58 -12.29 -7.60 -12.81
C ILE A 58 -12.28 -6.15 -12.32
N LEU A 59 -13.18 -5.77 -11.42
CA LEU A 59 -13.29 -4.41 -10.93
C LEU A 59 -12.03 -3.99 -10.14
N GLY A 60 -11.51 -4.90 -9.32
CA GLY A 60 -10.25 -4.70 -8.61
C GLY A 60 -9.06 -4.51 -9.56
N ASN A 61 -8.94 -5.35 -10.57
CA ASN A 61 -7.86 -5.27 -11.57
C ASN A 61 -7.93 -3.96 -12.38
N ALA A 62 -9.12 -3.51 -12.78
CA ALA A 62 -9.28 -2.23 -13.48
C ALA A 62 -8.84 -1.04 -12.59
N GLY A 63 -9.22 -1.06 -11.32
CA GLY A 63 -8.76 -0.08 -10.33
C GLY A 63 -7.24 -0.10 -10.15
N ASN A 64 -6.66 -1.29 -10.02
CA ASN A 64 -5.20 -1.45 -9.88
C ASN A 64 -4.44 -0.95 -11.12
N ILE A 65 -4.93 -1.24 -12.33
CA ILE A 65 -4.34 -0.70 -13.57
C ILE A 65 -4.36 0.83 -13.57
N PHE A 66 -5.49 1.44 -13.18
CA PHE A 66 -5.59 2.89 -13.07
C PHE A 66 -4.55 3.47 -12.09
N ILE A 67 -4.40 2.85 -10.91
CA ILE A 67 -3.43 3.28 -9.90
C ILE A 67 -2.00 3.11 -10.42
N GLN A 68 -1.70 1.99 -11.09
CA GLN A 68 -0.38 1.74 -11.66
C GLN A 68 0.00 2.79 -12.70
N VAL A 69 -0.88 3.06 -13.66
CA VAL A 69 -0.62 4.05 -14.71
C VAL A 69 -0.42 5.45 -14.13
N LEU A 70 -1.19 5.81 -13.11
CA LEU A 70 -1.22 7.17 -12.58
C LEU A 70 -0.11 7.44 -11.54
N LEU A 71 0.21 6.45 -10.68
CA LEU A 71 1.06 6.67 -9.49
C LEU A 71 2.13 5.60 -9.26
N LEU A 72 1.76 4.32 -9.34
CA LEU A 72 2.53 3.22 -8.76
C LEU A 72 2.84 2.12 -9.81
N PRO A 73 3.49 2.44 -10.96
CA PRO A 73 3.83 1.43 -11.93
C PRO A 73 4.65 0.31 -11.28
N GLY A 74 4.23 -0.93 -11.56
CA GLY A 74 4.87 -2.14 -11.06
C GLY A 74 4.37 -2.64 -9.69
N ILE A 75 3.43 -1.95 -9.04
CA ILE A 75 2.75 -2.43 -7.84
C ILE A 75 1.36 -2.93 -8.22
N TRP A 76 1.13 -4.24 -8.04
CA TRP A 76 -0.10 -4.91 -8.50
C TRP A 76 -1.23 -4.88 -7.48
N ASP A 77 -0.91 -4.92 -6.18
CA ASP A 77 -1.91 -4.87 -5.12
C ASP A 77 -1.60 -3.75 -4.12
N THR A 78 -2.12 -2.58 -4.39
CA THR A 78 -1.93 -1.42 -3.51
C THR A 78 -2.80 -1.46 -2.26
N GLN A 79 -3.87 -2.28 -2.25
CA GLN A 79 -4.91 -2.26 -1.23
C GLN A 79 -4.92 -3.49 -0.31
N CYS A 80 -3.93 -4.36 -0.40
CA CYS A 80 -3.77 -5.41 0.60
C CYS A 80 -3.41 -4.78 1.94
N GLY A 81 -4.23 -5.01 2.96
CA GLY A 81 -4.05 -4.50 4.31
C GLY A 81 -2.93 -5.21 5.10
N PHE A 82 -1.83 -5.53 4.46
CA PHE A 82 -0.67 -6.16 5.09
C PHE A 82 0.61 -5.54 4.53
N LYS A 83 1.10 -4.49 5.19
CA LYS A 83 2.25 -3.72 4.75
C LYS A 83 3.20 -3.44 5.89
N CYS A 84 4.48 -3.65 5.66
CA CYS A 84 5.51 -3.38 6.64
C CYS A 84 6.50 -2.34 6.13
N PHE A 85 6.89 -1.44 7.01
CA PHE A 85 7.80 -0.34 6.77
C PHE A 85 8.99 -0.43 7.71
N THR A 86 10.18 -0.08 7.24
CA THR A 86 11.27 0.25 8.15
C THR A 86 10.88 1.45 9.02
N ARG A 87 11.50 1.59 10.19
CA ARG A 87 11.30 2.75 11.07
C ARG A 87 11.45 4.06 10.31
N ILE A 88 12.54 4.18 9.52
CA ILE A 88 12.85 5.38 8.75
C ILE A 88 11.76 5.68 7.72
N ALA A 89 11.28 4.67 6.99
CA ALA A 89 10.21 4.85 6.03
C ALA A 89 8.91 5.28 6.72
N ALA A 90 8.53 4.61 7.82
CA ALA A 90 7.34 4.95 8.58
C ALA A 90 7.37 6.40 9.10
N GLU A 91 8.47 6.82 9.71
CA GLU A 91 8.62 8.16 10.27
C GLU A 91 8.64 9.28 9.23
N LYS A 92 9.02 8.97 7.98
CA LYS A 92 8.99 9.95 6.88
C LYS A 92 7.69 9.96 6.10
N VAL A 93 7.03 8.82 5.95
CA VAL A 93 5.82 8.68 5.12
C VAL A 93 4.56 9.10 5.88
N PHE A 94 4.33 8.54 7.06
CA PHE A 94 3.06 8.69 7.77
C PHE A 94 2.75 10.12 8.25
N PRO A 95 3.72 11.00 8.61
CA PRO A 95 3.43 12.41 8.90
C PRO A 95 2.93 13.21 7.70
N LEU A 96 3.18 12.73 6.47
CA LEU A 96 2.75 13.40 5.24
C LEU A 96 1.36 12.95 4.79
N GLN A 97 0.85 11.82 5.30
CA GLN A 97 -0.44 11.27 4.95
C GLN A 97 -1.58 12.25 5.25
N ARG A 98 -2.53 12.38 4.30
CA ARG A 98 -3.69 13.30 4.37
C ARG A 98 -5.02 12.60 4.16
N ILE A 99 -5.03 11.45 3.47
CA ILE A 99 -6.24 10.70 3.17
C ILE A 99 -6.59 9.80 4.34
N ASN A 100 -7.79 9.95 4.89
CA ASN A 100 -8.34 9.10 5.95
C ASN A 100 -9.38 8.11 5.40
N GLY A 101 -9.54 8.02 4.09
CA GLY A 101 -10.47 7.13 3.40
C GLY A 101 -9.81 5.90 2.82
N TRP A 102 -10.48 5.25 1.90
CA TRP A 102 -10.04 4.00 1.26
C TRP A 102 -8.77 4.14 0.40
N GLY A 103 -8.42 5.35 -0.02
CA GLY A 103 -7.21 5.64 -0.81
C GLY A 103 -5.95 5.85 0.02
N PHE A 104 -6.01 5.73 1.36
CA PHE A 104 -4.84 5.96 2.20
C PHE A 104 -3.69 5.00 1.86
N ASP A 105 -4.00 3.74 1.52
CA ASP A 105 -3.04 2.74 1.08
C ASP A 105 -2.26 3.19 -0.15
N VAL A 106 -2.98 3.74 -1.14
CA VAL A 106 -2.36 4.28 -2.35
C VAL A 106 -1.47 5.48 -2.01
N GLU A 107 -1.94 6.36 -1.13
CA GLU A 107 -1.19 7.54 -0.72
C GLU A 107 0.13 7.20 -0.04
N ILE A 108 0.14 6.30 0.97
CA ILE A 108 1.37 5.94 1.68
C ILE A 108 2.39 5.27 0.76
N LEU A 109 1.96 4.47 -0.21
CA LEU A 109 2.86 3.88 -1.21
C LEU A 109 3.36 4.91 -2.22
N ALA A 110 2.51 5.85 -2.66
CA ALA A 110 2.91 6.93 -3.55
C ALA A 110 3.91 7.89 -2.87
N LEU A 111 3.71 8.18 -1.59
CA LEU A 111 4.65 8.94 -0.78
C LEU A 111 5.98 8.20 -0.60
N SER A 112 5.94 6.88 -0.32
CA SER A 112 7.13 6.04 -0.21
C SER A 112 7.97 6.12 -1.49
N LYS A 113 7.33 5.99 -2.65
CA LYS A 113 7.98 6.12 -3.96
C LYS A 113 8.56 7.51 -4.19
N ALA A 114 7.81 8.57 -3.89
CA ALA A 114 8.25 9.96 -4.07
C ALA A 114 9.45 10.32 -3.18
N LEU A 115 9.52 9.74 -1.99
CA LEU A 115 10.64 9.86 -1.06
C LEU A 115 11.86 9.02 -1.48
N GLY A 116 11.71 8.08 -2.42
CA GLY A 116 12.79 7.26 -2.94
C GLY A 116 12.99 5.93 -2.20
N PHE A 117 12.02 5.51 -1.41
CA PHE A 117 12.07 4.22 -0.71
C PHE A 117 11.92 3.05 -1.68
N ARG A 118 12.69 1.98 -1.44
CA ARG A 118 12.62 0.74 -2.21
C ARG A 118 11.44 -0.10 -1.70
N MET A 119 10.55 -0.48 -2.63
CA MET A 119 9.34 -1.24 -2.30
C MET A 119 9.38 -2.62 -2.94
N LYS A 120 8.83 -3.62 -2.26
CA LYS A 120 8.72 -5.01 -2.74
C LYS A 120 7.33 -5.56 -2.46
N GLU A 121 6.69 -6.16 -3.45
CA GLU A 121 5.51 -7.00 -3.26
C GLU A 121 5.94 -8.45 -3.03
N ILE A 122 5.26 -9.11 -2.09
CA ILE A 122 5.41 -10.53 -1.82
C ILE A 122 4.03 -11.21 -1.78
N PRO A 123 3.93 -12.49 -2.16
CA PRO A 123 2.68 -13.20 -2.07
C PRO A 123 2.25 -13.38 -0.62
N VAL A 124 0.93 -13.34 -0.39
CA VAL A 124 0.32 -13.66 0.90
C VAL A 124 -0.76 -14.73 0.73
N VAL A 125 -0.99 -15.46 1.81
CA VAL A 125 -2.20 -16.26 1.99
C VAL A 125 -3.26 -15.35 2.57
N TRP A 126 -4.34 -15.13 1.83
CA TRP A 126 -5.41 -14.21 2.20
C TRP A 126 -6.73 -14.95 2.38
N VAL A 127 -7.31 -14.84 3.57
CA VAL A 127 -8.60 -15.44 3.90
C VAL A 127 -9.71 -14.42 3.73
N ASN A 128 -10.58 -14.65 2.74
CA ASN A 128 -11.64 -13.73 2.39
C ASN A 128 -12.76 -13.77 3.44
N ASP A 129 -13.01 -12.69 4.15
CA ASP A 129 -14.22 -12.56 4.97
C ASP A 129 -15.45 -12.36 4.07
N LEU A 130 -16.28 -13.39 3.97
CA LEU A 130 -17.51 -13.38 3.18
C LEU A 130 -18.52 -12.32 3.65
N ARG A 131 -18.39 -11.81 4.88
CA ARG A 131 -19.22 -10.73 5.43
C ARG A 131 -18.78 -9.34 4.96
N SER A 132 -17.58 -9.24 4.40
CA SER A 132 -17.05 -7.98 3.88
C SER A 132 -17.86 -7.51 2.67
N GLN A 133 -18.57 -6.38 2.82
CA GLN A 133 -19.37 -5.75 1.77
C GLN A 133 -18.72 -4.42 1.35
N VAL A 134 -17.63 -4.49 0.60
CA VAL A 134 -17.07 -3.29 -0.03
C VAL A 134 -18.06 -2.80 -1.10
N LYS A 135 -18.66 -1.65 -0.85
CA LYS A 135 -19.65 -1.05 -1.76
C LYS A 135 -18.93 -0.46 -2.99
N LEU A 136 -19.63 -0.43 -4.14
CA LEU A 136 -19.14 0.20 -5.37
C LEU A 136 -18.66 1.65 -5.14
N SER A 137 -19.32 2.37 -4.23
CA SER A 137 -18.92 3.73 -3.85
C SER A 137 -17.51 3.82 -3.26
N ALA A 138 -17.01 2.77 -2.63
CA ALA A 138 -15.63 2.73 -2.12
C ALA A 138 -14.62 2.70 -3.27
N TYR A 139 -14.86 1.90 -4.32
CA TYR A 139 -14.00 1.89 -5.51
C TYR A 139 -13.93 3.27 -6.18
N ILE A 140 -15.08 3.95 -6.34
CA ILE A 140 -15.11 5.32 -6.90
C ILE A 140 -14.32 6.29 -6.02
N LYS A 141 -14.46 6.19 -4.69
CA LYS A 141 -13.69 7.03 -3.76
C LYS A 141 -12.18 6.81 -3.91
N VAL A 142 -11.73 5.56 -4.01
CA VAL A 142 -10.31 5.25 -4.25
C VAL A 142 -9.80 5.91 -5.52
N LEU A 143 -10.53 5.84 -6.63
CA LEU A 143 -10.13 6.48 -7.89
C LEU A 143 -10.01 8.00 -7.76
N ILE A 144 -10.98 8.64 -7.10
CA ILE A 144 -10.95 10.08 -6.83
C ILE A 144 -9.76 10.44 -5.93
N GLU A 145 -9.54 9.68 -4.85
CA GLU A 145 -8.46 9.92 -3.90
C GLU A 145 -7.09 9.68 -4.56
N THR A 146 -6.96 8.65 -5.41
CA THR A 146 -5.77 8.41 -6.24
C THR A 146 -5.44 9.62 -7.13
N THR A 147 -6.46 10.18 -7.78
CA THR A 147 -6.28 11.37 -8.62
C THR A 147 -5.85 12.59 -7.79
N LYS A 148 -6.42 12.78 -6.58
CA LYS A 148 -5.99 13.83 -5.66
C LYS A 148 -4.53 13.68 -5.25
N VAL A 149 -4.09 12.46 -4.90
CA VAL A 149 -2.69 12.18 -4.54
C VAL A 149 -1.77 12.55 -5.70
N ARG A 150 -2.14 12.18 -6.95
CA ARG A 150 -1.37 12.55 -8.15
C ARG A 150 -1.22 14.06 -8.30
N LEU A 151 -2.30 14.80 -8.12
CA LEU A 151 -2.30 16.26 -8.20
C LEU A 151 -1.44 16.88 -7.08
N TRP A 152 -1.57 16.41 -5.85
CA TRP A 152 -0.79 16.89 -4.71
C TRP A 152 0.71 16.63 -4.87
N LEU A 153 1.10 15.47 -5.41
CA LEU A 153 2.49 15.19 -5.73
C LEU A 153 3.02 16.08 -6.87
N TRP A 154 2.20 16.35 -7.87
CA TRP A 154 2.57 17.24 -8.97
C TRP A 154 2.77 18.68 -8.50
N GLN A 155 1.88 19.19 -7.65
CA GLN A 155 1.92 20.52 -7.06
C GLN A 155 2.94 20.66 -5.92
N ASP A 156 3.67 19.61 -5.58
CA ASP A 156 4.55 19.53 -4.41
C ASP A 156 3.87 19.92 -3.08
N ALA A 157 2.57 19.62 -2.97
CA ALA A 157 1.78 19.95 -1.79
C ALA A 157 2.30 19.25 -0.51
N TYR A 158 3.02 18.14 -0.66
CA TYR A 158 3.71 17.44 0.44
C TYR A 158 5.10 18.01 0.73
N LYS A 159 5.58 19.00 -0.04
CA LYS A 159 6.90 19.66 0.08
C LYS A 159 8.09 18.71 -0.04
N ILE A 160 7.93 17.60 -0.76
CA ILE A 160 8.98 16.56 -0.92
C ILE A 160 10.11 17.06 -1.82
N LYS A 161 9.78 17.76 -2.93
CA LYS A 161 10.75 18.29 -3.88
C LYS A 161 11.52 19.47 -3.26
N SER A 162 10.78 20.37 -2.61
CA SER A 162 11.34 21.55 -1.97
C SER A 162 12.34 21.20 -0.87
N SER A 163 12.07 20.15 -0.07
CA SER A 163 12.99 19.69 0.98
C SER A 163 14.24 19.00 0.43
N LYS A 164 14.18 18.35 -0.73
CA LYS A 164 15.36 17.76 -1.39
C LYS A 164 16.31 18.81 -1.91
N VAL A 165 15.80 19.94 -2.41
CA VAL A 165 16.63 21.06 -2.92
C VAL A 165 17.31 21.82 -1.78
N ALA A 166 16.69 21.92 -0.60
CA ALA A 166 17.25 22.62 0.55
C ALA A 166 18.38 21.83 1.26
N ASN A 167 18.50 20.51 1.01
CA ASN A 167 19.51 19.63 1.64
C ASN A 167 20.68 19.26 0.71
N ASN A 168 20.73 19.80 -0.50
CA ASN A 168 21.86 19.75 -1.44
C ASN A 168 22.58 21.11 -1.51
#